data_80ddb2c4582306f94fd082a20ac99048
#
_entry.id   80ddb2c4582306f94fd082a20ac99048
#
_cell.length_a   1.000
_cell.length_b   1.000
_cell.length_c   1.000
_cell.angle_alpha   90.00
_cell.angle_beta   90.00
_cell.angle_gamma   90.00
#
_symmetry.space_group_name_H-M   'P 1'
#
loop_
_entity.id
_entity.type
_entity.pdbx_description
1 polymer ?
#
loop_
_entity_poly.entity_id
_entity_poly.type
_entity_poly.pdbx_seq_one_letter_code
_entity_poly.pdbx_strand_id
1 'polypeptide(L)'
;MSRLNPRQQEAVNYVGGPLLVLAGAGSGKTSVITRKIAHLVQNCGIQARHIVAMTFTNKAAREMKERVSSLLKGPEARGLTVSTFHNLGMNIIRKEYARLGYKPGFSIFDDGDIKALLTDIMQKEYAGDDGADEIKNIIDSWKNDLILPEQALAGARNPKEQTAAIVYLHYQRTLRAYNAVDFNDLILLPVMLFQEHADILEKWQNRIRYLLVDEYQDTNASQYLLVKLLVGMRNQFTVVGDDDQSIYAWRGARPENLMLLKEDYPSLKVVMLEQNYRSTSRILKCANILIANNPHAFEKQLWSEMGMGDEIRVIRCRNEDAECERVALEILTEHL
;
A
#
# COMPACT_ATOMS: atom_id res chain seq x y z
N MET A 1 20.74 9.07 17.31
CA MET A 1 19.76 8.06 16.82
C MET A 1 19.49 7.08 17.94
N SER A 2 18.23 6.82 18.27
CA SER A 2 17.85 5.86 19.31
C SER A 2 18.33 4.44 18.94
N ARG A 3 18.76 3.69 19.95
CA ARG A 3 19.18 2.29 19.78
C ARG A 3 17.94 1.44 19.46
N LEU A 4 18.07 0.50 18.49
CA LEU A 4 16.99 -0.45 18.21
C LEU A 4 16.82 -1.40 19.41
N ASN A 5 15.58 -1.77 19.71
CA ASN A 5 15.30 -2.85 20.65
C ASN A 5 15.64 -4.23 20.02
N PRO A 6 15.71 -5.32 20.81
CA PRO A 6 16.07 -6.64 20.28
C PRO A 6 15.19 -7.13 19.12
N ARG A 7 13.88 -6.89 19.17
CA ARG A 7 12.95 -7.29 18.10
C ARG A 7 13.13 -6.48 16.82
N GLN A 8 13.32 -5.17 16.95
CA GLN A 8 13.66 -4.32 15.82
C GLN A 8 15.00 -4.74 15.19
N GLN A 9 16.01 -5.04 16.03
CA GLN A 9 17.30 -5.51 15.55
C GLN A 9 17.21 -6.88 14.86
N GLU A 10 16.39 -7.79 15.38
CA GLU A 10 16.09 -9.07 14.74
C GLU A 10 15.50 -8.87 13.34
N ALA A 11 14.48 -7.99 13.20
CA ALA A 11 13.86 -7.67 11.93
C ALA A 11 14.85 -7.04 10.92
N VAL A 12 15.71 -6.13 11.38
CA VAL A 12 16.74 -5.49 10.55
C VAL A 12 17.78 -6.51 10.06
N ASN A 13 18.24 -7.39 10.92
CA ASN A 13 19.34 -8.32 10.61
C ASN A 13 18.89 -9.55 9.80
N TYR A 14 17.60 -9.89 9.83
CA TYR A 14 17.13 -11.08 9.13
C TYR A 14 17.11 -10.86 7.61
N VAL A 15 17.91 -11.61 6.88
CA VAL A 15 18.06 -11.57 5.41
C VAL A 15 17.96 -12.95 4.76
N GLY A 16 17.61 -13.97 5.52
CA GLY A 16 17.59 -15.38 5.08
C GLY A 16 16.39 -15.79 4.23
N GLY A 17 15.44 -14.88 3.97
CA GLY A 17 14.22 -15.19 3.20
C GLY A 17 13.12 -14.15 3.42
N PRO A 18 11.86 -14.53 3.19
CA PRO A 18 10.72 -13.63 3.33
C PRO A 18 10.50 -13.27 4.81
N LEU A 19 10.24 -12.00 5.05
CA LEU A 19 10.00 -11.45 6.39
C LEU A 19 8.71 -10.64 6.44
N LEU A 20 7.86 -10.97 7.40
CA LEU A 20 6.74 -10.14 7.84
C LEU A 20 7.07 -9.51 9.20
N VAL A 21 7.04 -8.20 9.26
CA VAL A 21 7.14 -7.43 10.50
C VAL A 21 5.75 -6.93 10.87
N LEU A 22 5.16 -7.56 11.89
CA LEU A 22 3.90 -7.10 12.48
C LEU A 22 4.23 -6.04 13.52
N ALA A 23 3.89 -4.81 13.21
CA ALA A 23 4.39 -3.66 13.94
C ALA A 23 3.22 -2.76 14.37
N GLY A 24 2.84 -2.86 15.63
CA GLY A 24 1.78 -2.04 16.20
C GLY A 24 2.05 -0.54 16.08
N ALA A 25 1.03 0.27 16.32
CA ALA A 25 1.13 1.72 16.29
C ALA A 25 2.29 2.21 17.19
N GLY A 26 3.11 3.13 16.68
CA GLY A 26 4.20 3.72 17.46
C GLY A 26 5.38 2.79 17.80
N SER A 27 5.45 1.59 17.21
CA SER A 27 6.53 0.60 17.45
C SER A 27 7.81 0.83 16.62
N GLY A 28 7.83 1.87 15.78
CA GLY A 28 9.00 2.22 14.97
C GLY A 28 9.10 1.52 13.62
N LYS A 29 7.99 1.16 12.98
CA LYS A 29 7.91 0.56 11.64
C LYS A 29 8.90 1.18 10.64
N THR A 30 8.79 2.49 10.43
CA THR A 30 9.62 3.22 9.47
C THR A 30 11.12 3.18 9.83
N SER A 31 11.45 3.15 11.14
CA SER A 31 12.83 3.01 11.58
C SER A 31 13.41 1.65 11.22
N VAL A 32 12.62 0.58 11.32
CA VAL A 32 13.04 -0.77 10.93
C VAL A 32 13.28 -0.84 9.43
N ILE A 33 12.35 -0.35 8.60
CA ILE A 33 12.50 -0.36 7.13
C ILE A 33 13.76 0.41 6.70
N THR A 34 13.93 1.64 7.18
CA THR A 34 15.05 2.49 6.77
C THR A 34 16.39 1.92 7.19
N ARG A 35 16.50 1.38 8.41
CA ARG A 35 17.72 0.72 8.89
C ARG A 35 17.97 -0.62 8.20
N LYS A 36 16.91 -1.35 7.83
CA LYS A 36 17.05 -2.56 7.04
C LYS A 36 17.60 -2.26 5.65
N ILE A 37 17.14 -1.21 4.98
CA ILE A 37 17.72 -0.77 3.70
C ILE A 37 19.21 -0.48 3.87
N ALA A 38 19.60 0.27 4.90
CA ALA A 38 21.00 0.55 5.19
C ALA A 38 21.81 -0.73 5.46
N HIS A 39 21.27 -1.66 6.23
CA HIS A 39 21.88 -2.96 6.51
C HIS A 39 22.10 -3.81 5.25
N LEU A 40 21.09 -3.85 4.36
CA LEU A 40 21.19 -4.57 3.08
C LEU A 40 22.33 -4.03 2.20
N VAL A 41 22.51 -2.71 2.19
CA VAL A 41 23.58 -2.05 1.40
C VAL A 41 24.95 -2.23 2.06
N GLN A 42 25.07 -1.87 3.34
CA GLN A 42 26.36 -1.75 4.02
C GLN A 42 26.90 -3.08 4.51
N ASN A 43 26.03 -3.99 4.97
CA ASN A 43 26.45 -5.24 5.59
C ASN A 43 26.24 -6.47 4.68
N CYS A 44 25.20 -6.43 3.84
CA CYS A 44 24.88 -7.56 2.95
C CYS A 44 25.41 -7.38 1.52
N GLY A 45 25.98 -6.21 1.19
CA GLY A 45 26.57 -5.94 -0.12
C GLY A 45 25.57 -5.84 -1.28
N ILE A 46 24.27 -5.67 -0.99
CA ILE A 46 23.28 -5.48 -2.04
C ILE A 46 23.34 -4.05 -2.54
N GLN A 47 23.65 -3.88 -3.82
CA GLN A 47 23.70 -2.54 -4.39
C GLN A 47 22.32 -1.87 -4.32
N ALA A 48 22.29 -0.60 -3.89
CA ALA A 48 21.04 0.14 -3.67
C ALA A 48 20.11 0.17 -4.90
N ARG A 49 20.65 0.15 -6.12
CA ARG A 49 19.86 0.07 -7.36
C ARG A 49 19.03 -1.21 -7.52
N HIS A 50 19.30 -2.23 -6.73
CA HIS A 50 18.57 -3.50 -6.70
C HIS A 50 17.60 -3.61 -5.54
N ILE A 51 17.46 -2.54 -4.76
CA ILE A 51 16.52 -2.45 -3.65
C ILE A 51 15.38 -1.53 -4.05
N VAL A 52 14.15 -1.99 -3.84
CA VAL A 52 12.93 -1.21 -4.03
C VAL A 52 12.16 -1.20 -2.71
N ALA A 53 11.83 -0.01 -2.23
CA ALA A 53 10.96 0.19 -1.08
C ALA A 53 9.68 0.90 -1.52
N MET A 54 8.55 0.32 -1.16
CA MET A 54 7.22 0.81 -1.54
C MET A 54 6.43 1.24 -0.31
N THR A 55 5.66 2.30 -0.50
CA THR A 55 4.70 2.84 0.46
C THR A 55 3.46 3.36 -0.25
N PHE A 56 2.45 3.83 0.50
CA PHE A 56 1.16 4.21 -0.10
C PHE A 56 1.08 5.68 -0.52
N THR A 57 1.85 6.58 0.09
CA THR A 57 1.77 8.01 -0.20
C THR A 57 3.10 8.60 -0.65
N ASN A 58 3.03 9.60 -1.52
CA ASN A 58 4.23 10.32 -1.96
C ASN A 58 4.96 11.02 -0.80
N LYS A 59 4.21 11.45 0.23
CA LYS A 59 4.78 12.03 1.45
C LYS A 59 5.61 10.98 2.20
N ALA A 60 5.04 9.81 2.46
CA ALA A 60 5.75 8.72 3.15
C ALA A 60 6.98 8.26 2.36
N ALA A 61 6.88 8.17 1.03
CA ALA A 61 8.03 7.84 0.17
C ALA A 61 9.15 8.88 0.29
N ARG A 62 8.82 10.17 0.32
CA ARG A 62 9.80 11.25 0.49
C ARG A 62 10.48 11.17 1.86
N GLU A 63 9.70 11.07 2.94
CA GLU A 63 10.22 10.94 4.29
C GLU A 63 11.12 9.70 4.46
N MET A 64 10.71 8.56 3.90
CA MET A 64 11.52 7.35 3.91
C MET A 64 12.84 7.56 3.17
N LYS A 65 12.81 8.19 2.00
CA LYS A 65 14.01 8.49 1.20
C LYS A 65 14.97 9.41 1.95
N GLU A 66 14.48 10.46 2.60
CA GLU A 66 15.27 11.38 3.42
C GLU A 66 15.94 10.66 4.59
N ARG A 67 15.20 9.81 5.31
CA ARG A 67 15.74 9.00 6.40
C ARG A 67 16.81 8.01 5.94
N VAL A 68 16.59 7.32 4.82
CA VAL A 68 17.61 6.43 4.26
C VAL A 68 18.85 7.20 3.82
N SER A 69 18.68 8.37 3.20
CA SER A 69 19.80 9.23 2.79
C SER A 69 20.63 9.74 3.97
N SER A 70 20.06 9.86 5.16
CA SER A 70 20.81 10.18 6.39
C SER A 70 21.63 9.01 6.93
N LEU A 71 21.28 7.77 6.58
CA LEU A 71 21.95 6.54 7.01
C LEU A 71 23.03 6.08 6.01
N LEU A 72 22.78 6.27 4.72
CA LEU A 72 23.67 5.89 3.63
C LEU A 72 24.44 7.12 3.12
N LYS A 73 25.76 7.02 3.05
CA LYS A 73 26.60 8.14 2.64
C LYS A 73 26.78 8.20 1.12
N GLY A 74 26.39 9.33 0.51
CA GLY A 74 26.72 9.67 -0.87
C GLY A 74 26.41 8.57 -1.91
N PRO A 75 27.42 7.94 -2.50
CA PRO A 75 27.22 6.96 -3.58
C PRO A 75 26.54 5.65 -3.13
N GLU A 76 26.53 5.32 -1.82
CA GLU A 76 25.92 4.09 -1.31
C GLU A 76 24.40 4.03 -1.61
N ALA A 77 23.72 5.17 -1.59
CA ALA A 77 22.27 5.25 -1.88
C ALA A 77 21.95 5.36 -3.38
N ARG A 78 22.98 5.38 -4.26
CA ARG A 78 22.76 5.63 -5.69
C ARG A 78 21.93 4.53 -6.35
N GLY A 79 20.82 4.95 -6.94
CA GLY A 79 19.91 4.07 -7.65
C GLY A 79 18.85 3.37 -6.78
N LEU A 80 18.85 3.61 -5.45
CA LEU A 80 17.77 3.15 -4.57
C LEU A 80 16.43 3.69 -5.07
N THR A 81 15.45 2.80 -5.18
CA THR A 81 14.08 3.17 -5.53
C THR A 81 13.23 3.19 -4.25
N VAL A 82 12.75 4.37 -3.88
CA VAL A 82 11.72 4.55 -2.84
C VAL A 82 10.54 5.25 -3.51
N SER A 83 9.40 4.59 -3.59
CA SER A 83 8.25 5.10 -4.34
C SER A 83 6.92 4.55 -3.82
N THR A 84 5.82 5.05 -4.39
CA THR A 84 4.51 4.41 -4.23
C THR A 84 4.35 3.26 -5.22
N PHE A 85 3.36 2.38 -4.97
CA PHE A 85 2.96 1.34 -5.92
C PHE A 85 2.66 1.91 -7.31
N HIS A 86 1.86 2.97 -7.37
CA HIS A 86 1.47 3.62 -8.63
C HIS A 86 2.67 4.21 -9.38
N ASN A 87 3.61 4.85 -8.68
CA ASN A 87 4.82 5.38 -9.32
C ASN A 87 5.73 4.25 -9.85
N LEU A 88 5.84 3.14 -9.13
CA LEU A 88 6.57 1.97 -9.64
C LEU A 88 5.89 1.42 -10.89
N GLY A 89 4.56 1.23 -10.85
CA GLY A 89 3.79 0.75 -11.98
C GLY A 89 3.88 1.67 -13.20
N MET A 90 3.74 2.98 -12.99
CA MET A 90 3.96 3.98 -14.05
C MET A 90 5.36 3.85 -14.69
N ASN A 91 6.39 3.63 -13.88
CA ASN A 91 7.76 3.44 -14.39
C ASN A 91 7.91 2.14 -15.18
N ILE A 92 7.20 1.07 -14.79
CA ILE A 92 7.16 -0.18 -15.55
C ILE A 92 6.50 0.08 -16.90
N ILE A 93 5.30 0.67 -16.91
CA ILE A 93 4.58 0.98 -18.15
C ILE A 93 5.41 1.87 -19.08
N ARG A 94 6.06 2.93 -18.54
CA ARG A 94 6.93 3.83 -19.34
C ARG A 94 8.11 3.13 -19.99
N LYS A 95 8.61 2.05 -19.41
CA LYS A 95 9.74 1.28 -19.97
C LYS A 95 9.28 0.19 -20.94
N GLU A 96 8.13 -0.37 -20.71
CA GLU A 96 7.61 -1.51 -21.44
C GLU A 96 6.37 -1.16 -22.31
N TYR A 97 6.11 0.13 -22.54
CA TYR A 97 4.90 0.63 -23.21
C TYR A 97 4.60 -0.05 -24.54
N ALA A 98 5.64 -0.35 -25.32
CA ALA A 98 5.49 -0.99 -26.63
C ALA A 98 4.93 -2.41 -26.52
N ARG A 99 5.34 -3.17 -25.50
CA ARG A 99 4.80 -4.52 -25.22
C ARG A 99 3.36 -4.47 -24.76
N LEU A 100 2.98 -3.41 -24.06
CA LEU A 100 1.60 -3.15 -23.66
C LEU A 100 0.75 -2.57 -24.80
N GLY A 101 1.35 -2.27 -25.97
CA GLY A 101 0.67 -1.68 -27.12
C GLY A 101 0.29 -0.20 -26.92
N TYR A 102 1.01 0.53 -26.06
CA TYR A 102 0.90 1.97 -25.93
C TYR A 102 1.97 2.70 -26.75
N LYS A 103 1.72 3.98 -27.00
CA LYS A 103 2.72 4.89 -27.59
C LYS A 103 3.48 5.62 -26.48
N PRO A 104 4.69 6.14 -26.76
CA PRO A 104 5.40 7.00 -25.82
C PRO A 104 4.53 8.19 -25.41
N GLY A 105 4.65 8.64 -24.14
CA GLY A 105 3.92 9.81 -23.68
C GLY A 105 2.43 9.55 -23.45
N PHE A 106 2.04 8.37 -23.02
CA PHE A 106 0.65 8.09 -22.63
C PHE A 106 0.18 9.04 -21.52
N SER A 107 -1.11 9.37 -21.52
CA SER A 107 -1.74 10.21 -20.51
C SER A 107 -2.25 9.37 -19.33
N ILE A 108 -2.29 9.99 -18.16
CA ILE A 108 -2.95 9.42 -16.98
C ILE A 108 -4.20 10.25 -16.73
N PHE A 109 -5.35 9.62 -16.85
CA PHE A 109 -6.65 10.26 -16.59
C PHE A 109 -6.89 10.34 -15.09
N ASP A 110 -7.28 11.54 -14.64
CA ASP A 110 -7.71 11.76 -13.25
C ASP A 110 -9.20 11.43 -13.06
N ASP A 111 -9.69 11.59 -11.83
CA ASP A 111 -11.09 11.30 -11.50
C ASP A 111 -12.08 12.15 -12.33
N GLY A 112 -11.73 13.38 -12.66
CA GLY A 112 -12.54 14.26 -13.50
C GLY A 112 -12.62 13.78 -14.95
N ASP A 113 -11.48 13.40 -15.52
CA ASP A 113 -11.39 12.84 -16.88
C ASP A 113 -12.17 11.52 -16.97
N ILE A 114 -12.01 10.65 -15.97
CA ILE A 114 -12.70 9.36 -15.90
C ILE A 114 -14.20 9.55 -15.83
N LYS A 115 -14.68 10.43 -14.95
CA LYS A 115 -16.11 10.71 -14.81
C LYS A 115 -16.71 11.27 -16.10
N ALA A 116 -16.03 12.22 -16.74
CA ALA A 116 -16.47 12.78 -18.02
C ALA A 116 -16.54 11.71 -19.11
N LEU A 117 -15.55 10.83 -19.20
CA LEU A 117 -15.53 9.73 -20.16
C LEU A 117 -16.65 8.72 -19.91
N LEU A 118 -16.86 8.31 -18.66
CA LEU A 118 -17.94 7.37 -18.31
C LEU A 118 -19.32 7.97 -18.59
N THR A 119 -19.52 9.25 -18.26
CA THR A 119 -20.77 9.98 -18.58
C THR A 119 -21.04 10.00 -20.09
N ASP A 120 -20.03 10.30 -20.91
CA ASP A 120 -20.16 10.29 -22.38
C ASP A 120 -20.52 8.90 -22.94
N ILE A 121 -19.88 7.85 -22.42
CA ILE A 121 -20.19 6.46 -22.80
C ILE A 121 -21.63 6.10 -22.42
N MET A 122 -22.04 6.42 -21.19
CA MET A 122 -23.37 6.08 -20.68
C MET A 122 -24.47 6.83 -21.43
N GLN A 123 -24.28 8.11 -21.76
CA GLN A 123 -25.24 8.88 -22.56
C GLN A 123 -25.43 8.29 -23.96
N LYS A 124 -24.37 7.83 -24.59
CA LYS A 124 -24.42 7.22 -25.94
C LYS A 124 -25.06 5.84 -25.95
N GLU A 125 -24.80 5.03 -24.94
CA GLU A 125 -25.22 3.62 -24.91
C GLU A 125 -26.59 3.43 -24.20
N TYR A 126 -26.92 4.26 -23.19
CA TYR A 126 -28.07 4.06 -22.30
C TYR A 126 -29.01 5.25 -22.19
N ALA A 127 -28.79 6.33 -22.93
CA ALA A 127 -29.61 7.56 -22.91
C ALA A 127 -29.80 8.19 -21.51
N GLY A 128 -28.83 7.96 -20.58
CA GLY A 128 -28.83 8.55 -19.25
C GLY A 128 -27.41 8.60 -18.66
N ASP A 129 -27.19 9.56 -17.79
CA ASP A 129 -25.92 9.74 -17.07
C ASP A 129 -26.03 9.43 -15.56
N ASP A 130 -27.23 9.09 -15.11
CA ASP A 130 -27.51 8.74 -13.73
C ASP A 130 -26.78 7.44 -13.35
N GLY A 131 -25.87 7.53 -12.36
CA GLY A 131 -25.14 6.38 -11.87
C GLY A 131 -23.69 6.24 -12.36
N ALA A 132 -23.11 7.23 -13.06
CA ALA A 132 -21.72 7.18 -13.50
C ALA A 132 -20.73 6.93 -12.34
N ASP A 133 -20.95 7.54 -11.17
CA ASP A 133 -20.13 7.33 -9.98
C ASP A 133 -20.26 5.89 -9.45
N GLU A 134 -21.44 5.29 -9.50
CA GLU A 134 -21.63 3.90 -9.09
C GLU A 134 -20.97 2.92 -10.06
N ILE A 135 -21.10 3.16 -11.36
CA ILE A 135 -20.44 2.35 -12.40
C ILE A 135 -18.92 2.46 -12.24
N LYS A 136 -18.40 3.68 -12.02
CA LYS A 136 -16.98 3.89 -11.72
C LYS A 136 -16.53 3.04 -10.54
N ASN A 137 -17.25 3.08 -9.42
CA ASN A 137 -16.90 2.30 -8.23
C ASN A 137 -16.87 0.79 -8.49
N ILE A 138 -17.81 0.28 -9.30
CA ILE A 138 -17.82 -1.14 -9.69
C ILE A 138 -16.59 -1.47 -10.55
N ILE A 139 -16.27 -0.63 -11.55
CA ILE A 139 -15.10 -0.82 -12.42
C ILE A 139 -13.81 -0.75 -11.59
N ASP A 140 -13.69 0.22 -10.69
CA ASP A 140 -12.53 0.35 -9.79
C ASP A 140 -12.35 -0.91 -8.92
N SER A 141 -13.45 -1.45 -8.37
CA SER A 141 -13.41 -2.70 -7.61
C SER A 141 -12.92 -3.86 -8.48
N TRP A 142 -13.45 -4.02 -9.68
CA TRP A 142 -13.01 -5.07 -10.60
C TRP A 142 -11.54 -4.95 -10.96
N LYS A 143 -11.03 -3.75 -11.27
CA LYS A 143 -9.61 -3.54 -11.55
C LYS A 143 -8.72 -3.88 -10.35
N ASN A 144 -9.15 -3.49 -9.14
CA ASN A 144 -8.44 -3.83 -7.90
C ASN A 144 -8.39 -5.35 -7.65
N ASP A 145 -9.41 -6.07 -8.09
CA ASP A 145 -9.55 -7.51 -7.97
C ASP A 145 -9.02 -8.27 -9.21
N LEU A 146 -8.38 -7.58 -10.15
CA LEU A 146 -7.83 -8.15 -11.39
C LEU A 146 -8.89 -8.77 -12.32
N ILE A 147 -10.12 -8.30 -12.23
CA ILE A 147 -11.21 -8.72 -13.11
C ILE A 147 -11.19 -7.86 -14.37
N LEU A 148 -10.86 -8.47 -15.51
CA LEU A 148 -10.84 -7.81 -16.81
C LEU A 148 -12.26 -7.62 -17.38
N PRO A 149 -12.47 -6.71 -18.37
CA PRO A 149 -13.80 -6.42 -18.91
C PRO A 149 -14.57 -7.68 -19.38
N GLU A 150 -13.90 -8.61 -20.06
CA GLU A 150 -14.51 -9.85 -20.55
C GLU A 150 -14.90 -10.78 -19.41
N GLN A 151 -14.10 -10.83 -18.34
CA GLN A 151 -14.38 -11.61 -17.14
C GLN A 151 -15.55 -10.99 -16.35
N ALA A 152 -15.58 -9.66 -16.26
CA ALA A 152 -16.67 -8.92 -15.63
C ALA A 152 -18.00 -9.18 -16.34
N LEU A 153 -18.00 -9.18 -17.68
CA LEU A 153 -19.18 -9.47 -18.50
C LEU A 153 -19.67 -10.91 -18.29
N ALA A 154 -18.76 -11.87 -18.25
CA ALA A 154 -19.09 -13.27 -18.04
C ALA A 154 -19.57 -13.57 -16.60
N GLY A 155 -19.09 -12.79 -15.62
CA GLY A 155 -19.38 -12.96 -14.19
C GLY A 155 -20.52 -12.11 -13.64
N ALA A 156 -21.11 -11.22 -14.43
CA ALA A 156 -22.16 -10.30 -13.99
C ALA A 156 -23.43 -11.02 -13.51
N ARG A 157 -23.86 -10.72 -12.29
CA ARG A 157 -24.95 -11.46 -11.59
C ARG A 157 -26.28 -10.73 -11.57
N ASN A 158 -26.28 -9.44 -11.87
CA ASN A 158 -27.46 -8.59 -11.83
C ASN A 158 -27.41 -7.54 -12.95
N PRO A 159 -28.55 -6.89 -13.28
CA PRO A 159 -28.60 -5.91 -14.38
C PRO A 159 -27.61 -4.76 -14.24
N LYS A 160 -27.32 -4.31 -13.02
CA LYS A 160 -26.37 -3.23 -12.76
C LYS A 160 -24.93 -3.64 -13.08
N GLU A 161 -24.53 -4.84 -12.65
CA GLU A 161 -23.22 -5.41 -13.01
C GLU A 161 -23.10 -5.66 -14.52
N GLN A 162 -24.18 -6.10 -15.19
CA GLN A 162 -24.18 -6.25 -16.64
C GLN A 162 -23.94 -4.93 -17.35
N THR A 163 -24.66 -3.86 -16.95
CA THR A 163 -24.42 -2.51 -17.46
C THR A 163 -22.99 -2.06 -17.22
N ALA A 164 -22.52 -2.21 -15.97
CA ALA A 164 -21.16 -1.82 -15.61
C ALA A 164 -20.09 -2.58 -16.43
N ALA A 165 -20.29 -3.87 -16.70
CA ALA A 165 -19.37 -4.68 -17.49
C ALA A 165 -19.31 -4.25 -18.97
N ILE A 166 -20.45 -3.90 -19.57
CA ILE A 166 -20.50 -3.37 -20.93
C ILE A 166 -19.82 -2.01 -20.98
N VAL A 167 -20.15 -1.11 -20.03
CA VAL A 167 -19.49 0.20 -19.93
C VAL A 167 -17.99 0.04 -19.71
N TYR A 168 -17.55 -0.91 -18.89
CA TYR A 168 -16.14 -1.19 -18.64
C TYR A 168 -15.39 -1.60 -19.92
N LEU A 169 -16.01 -2.43 -20.76
CA LEU A 169 -15.44 -2.82 -22.04
C LEU A 169 -15.23 -1.61 -22.96
N HIS A 170 -16.24 -0.75 -23.10
CA HIS A 170 -16.16 0.47 -23.89
C HIS A 170 -15.15 1.48 -23.29
N TYR A 171 -15.16 1.64 -21.98
CA TYR A 171 -14.24 2.50 -21.24
C TYR A 171 -12.78 2.11 -21.49
N GLN A 172 -12.44 0.83 -21.33
CA GLN A 172 -11.07 0.36 -21.50
C GLN A 172 -10.59 0.50 -22.96
N ARG A 173 -11.48 0.25 -23.93
CA ARG A 173 -11.19 0.49 -25.36
C ARG A 173 -10.94 1.95 -25.68
N THR A 174 -11.74 2.84 -25.08
CA THR A 174 -11.63 4.28 -25.30
C THR A 174 -10.35 4.84 -24.67
N LEU A 175 -10.00 4.44 -23.44
CA LEU A 175 -8.71 4.78 -22.83
C LEU A 175 -7.55 4.39 -23.75
N ARG A 176 -7.61 3.18 -24.28
CA ARG A 176 -6.57 2.68 -25.18
C ARG A 176 -6.48 3.49 -26.48
N ALA A 177 -7.62 3.86 -27.05
CA ALA A 177 -7.68 4.70 -28.25
C ALA A 177 -7.08 6.11 -28.03
N TYR A 178 -7.26 6.66 -26.83
CA TYR A 178 -6.66 7.94 -26.42
C TYR A 178 -5.18 7.81 -25.99
N ASN A 179 -4.59 6.62 -26.03
CA ASN A 179 -3.29 6.35 -25.46
C ASN A 179 -3.22 6.80 -23.99
N ALA A 180 -4.23 6.45 -23.22
CA ALA A 180 -4.41 6.85 -21.84
C ALA A 180 -4.59 5.63 -20.93
N VAL A 181 -4.27 5.83 -19.67
CA VAL A 181 -4.48 4.89 -18.56
C VAL A 181 -5.13 5.62 -17.40
N ASP A 182 -5.85 4.90 -16.55
CA ASP A 182 -6.29 5.43 -15.25
C ASP A 182 -5.35 5.01 -14.12
N PHE A 183 -5.67 5.43 -12.88
CA PHE A 183 -4.84 5.10 -11.73
C PHE A 183 -4.76 3.60 -11.43
N ASN A 184 -5.87 2.86 -11.61
CA ASN A 184 -5.88 1.41 -11.37
C ASN A 184 -5.07 0.67 -12.44
N ASP A 185 -5.05 1.16 -13.68
CA ASP A 185 -4.23 0.61 -14.76
C ASP A 185 -2.73 0.69 -14.45
N LEU A 186 -2.29 1.64 -13.62
CA LEU A 186 -0.89 1.73 -13.19
C LEU A 186 -0.42 0.48 -12.41
N ILE A 187 -1.34 -0.30 -11.84
CA ILE A 187 -1.05 -1.56 -11.18
C ILE A 187 -1.47 -2.75 -12.05
N LEU A 188 -2.65 -2.69 -12.63
CA LEU A 188 -3.23 -3.77 -13.42
C LEU A 188 -2.36 -4.12 -14.64
N LEU A 189 -1.96 -3.11 -15.42
CA LEU A 189 -1.17 -3.34 -16.64
C LEU A 189 0.21 -3.96 -16.38
N PRO A 190 1.00 -3.54 -15.37
CA PRO A 190 2.21 -4.26 -14.98
C PRO A 190 1.97 -5.72 -14.58
N VAL A 191 0.88 -6.01 -13.86
CA VAL A 191 0.53 -7.40 -13.48
C VAL A 191 0.25 -8.23 -14.73
N MET A 192 -0.60 -7.74 -15.63
CA MET A 192 -0.90 -8.42 -16.90
C MET A 192 0.35 -8.64 -17.73
N LEU A 193 1.18 -7.60 -17.88
CA LEU A 193 2.44 -7.68 -18.61
C LEU A 193 3.35 -8.80 -18.08
N PHE A 194 3.48 -8.91 -16.77
CA PHE A 194 4.33 -9.92 -16.15
C PHE A 194 3.74 -11.32 -16.23
N GLN A 195 2.42 -11.46 -16.27
CA GLN A 195 1.76 -12.75 -16.48
C GLN A 195 1.88 -13.24 -17.93
N GLU A 196 1.84 -12.32 -18.90
CA GLU A 196 1.88 -12.63 -20.33
C GLU A 196 3.30 -12.75 -20.89
N HIS A 197 4.28 -12.06 -20.27
CA HIS A 197 5.65 -11.94 -20.78
C HIS A 197 6.70 -12.33 -19.75
N ALA A 198 7.04 -13.60 -19.70
CA ALA A 198 8.03 -14.17 -18.76
C ALA A 198 9.43 -13.53 -18.90
N ASP A 199 9.83 -13.17 -20.12
CA ASP A 199 11.10 -12.50 -20.42
C ASP A 199 11.18 -11.12 -19.75
N ILE A 200 10.08 -10.37 -19.76
CA ILE A 200 10.00 -9.05 -19.10
C ILE A 200 9.96 -9.22 -17.59
N LEU A 201 9.18 -10.19 -17.09
CA LEU A 201 9.14 -10.50 -15.65
C LEU A 201 10.53 -10.84 -15.13
N GLU A 202 11.27 -11.71 -15.79
CA GLU A 202 12.63 -12.09 -15.42
C GLU A 202 13.59 -10.87 -15.40
N LYS A 203 13.50 -10.01 -16.42
CA LYS A 203 14.27 -8.74 -16.48
C LYS A 203 14.02 -7.89 -15.23
N TRP A 204 12.75 -7.74 -14.81
CA TRP A 204 12.39 -6.93 -13.65
C TRP A 204 12.76 -7.62 -12.33
N GLN A 205 12.61 -8.93 -12.21
CA GLN A 205 13.08 -9.70 -11.05
C GLN A 205 14.61 -9.61 -10.90
N ASN A 206 15.37 -9.62 -12.01
CA ASN A 206 16.82 -9.43 -11.98
C ASN A 206 17.23 -8.02 -11.57
N ARG A 207 16.42 -7.03 -11.87
CA ARG A 207 16.61 -5.65 -11.45
C ARG A 207 16.28 -5.44 -9.97
N ILE A 208 15.18 -6.05 -9.48
CA ILE A 208 14.69 -5.91 -8.10
C ILE A 208 15.09 -7.17 -7.34
N ARG A 209 16.20 -7.10 -6.59
CA ARG A 209 16.72 -8.24 -5.82
C ARG A 209 16.20 -8.30 -4.40
N TYR A 210 15.78 -7.16 -3.86
CA TYR A 210 15.18 -7.07 -2.54
C TYR A 210 14.03 -6.05 -2.55
N LEU A 211 12.88 -6.49 -2.07
CA LEU A 211 11.66 -5.67 -2.03
C LEU A 211 11.26 -5.40 -0.58
N LEU A 212 10.95 -4.14 -0.28
CA LEU A 212 10.37 -3.74 1.00
C LEU A 212 9.02 -3.08 0.75
N VAL A 213 8.04 -3.37 1.57
CA VAL A 213 6.70 -2.76 1.49
C VAL A 213 6.25 -2.33 2.87
N ASP A 214 5.91 -1.05 3.01
CA ASP A 214 5.31 -0.50 4.23
C ASP A 214 3.78 -0.50 4.15
N GLU A 215 3.12 -0.49 5.29
CA GLU A 215 1.65 -0.50 5.45
C GLU A 215 0.95 -1.60 4.63
N TYR A 216 1.50 -2.82 4.68
CA TYR A 216 1.08 -3.93 3.82
C TYR A 216 -0.39 -4.34 3.99
N GLN A 217 -1.02 -4.07 5.14
CA GLN A 217 -2.44 -4.29 5.40
C GLN A 217 -3.36 -3.48 4.47
N ASP A 218 -2.84 -2.40 3.87
CA ASP A 218 -3.61 -1.53 2.97
C ASP A 218 -3.53 -1.96 1.49
N THR A 219 -2.84 -3.07 1.19
CA THR A 219 -2.75 -3.60 -0.17
C THR A 219 -4.05 -4.24 -0.63
N ASN A 220 -4.40 -4.03 -1.91
CA ASN A 220 -5.46 -4.76 -2.60
C ASN A 220 -4.92 -6.01 -3.32
N ALA A 221 -5.79 -6.76 -4.00
CA ALA A 221 -5.40 -8.01 -4.66
C ALA A 221 -4.39 -7.78 -5.80
N SER A 222 -4.55 -6.71 -6.59
CA SER A 222 -3.63 -6.40 -7.69
C SER A 222 -2.24 -6.01 -7.20
N GLN A 223 -2.15 -5.24 -6.12
CA GLN A 223 -0.88 -4.88 -5.48
C GLN A 223 -0.21 -6.11 -4.84
N TYR A 224 -0.98 -6.98 -4.18
CA TYR A 224 -0.47 -8.25 -3.65
C TYR A 224 0.17 -9.10 -4.75
N LEU A 225 -0.53 -9.28 -5.88
CA LEU A 225 -0.03 -10.07 -6.99
C LEU A 225 1.20 -9.41 -7.65
N LEU A 226 1.23 -8.08 -7.76
CA LEU A 226 2.41 -7.36 -8.26
C LEU A 226 3.64 -7.63 -7.40
N VAL A 227 3.51 -7.57 -6.06
CA VAL A 227 4.58 -7.92 -5.13
C VAL A 227 5.05 -9.36 -5.34
N LYS A 228 4.11 -10.31 -5.39
CA LYS A 228 4.39 -11.74 -5.58
C LYS A 228 5.16 -12.01 -6.87
N LEU A 229 4.75 -11.38 -7.98
CA LEU A 229 5.43 -11.50 -9.27
C LEU A 229 6.85 -10.92 -9.24
N LEU A 230 7.03 -9.73 -8.67
CA LEU A 230 8.34 -9.08 -8.59
C LEU A 230 9.33 -9.83 -7.70
N VAL A 231 8.86 -10.40 -6.59
CA VAL A 231 9.68 -11.19 -5.67
C VAL A 231 10.15 -12.49 -6.30
N GLY A 232 9.24 -13.18 -7.02
CA GLY A 232 9.51 -14.44 -7.71
C GLY A 232 10.10 -15.52 -6.79
N MET A 233 10.88 -16.42 -7.35
CA MET A 233 11.50 -17.55 -6.64
C MET A 233 12.57 -17.18 -5.62
N ARG A 234 13.08 -15.95 -5.67
CA ARG A 234 14.12 -15.51 -4.73
C ARG A 234 13.61 -15.35 -3.32
N ASN A 235 12.34 -15.05 -3.15
CA ASN A 235 11.69 -14.84 -1.85
C ASN A 235 12.39 -13.82 -0.94
N GLN A 236 13.07 -12.83 -1.55
CA GLN A 236 13.85 -11.82 -0.84
C GLN A 236 13.01 -10.55 -0.67
N PHE A 237 12.26 -10.50 0.42
CA PHE A 237 11.44 -9.33 0.71
C PHE A 237 11.21 -9.14 2.21
N THR A 238 10.83 -7.93 2.57
CA THR A 238 10.31 -7.58 3.89
C THR A 238 9.05 -6.77 3.71
N VAL A 239 7.97 -7.23 4.29
CA VAL A 239 6.73 -6.44 4.40
C VAL A 239 6.51 -6.05 5.85
N VAL A 240 6.03 -4.84 6.06
CA VAL A 240 5.72 -4.30 7.38
C VAL A 240 4.26 -3.88 7.37
N GLY A 241 3.52 -4.27 8.38
CA GLY A 241 2.10 -3.97 8.47
C GLY A 241 1.53 -4.17 9.87
N ASP A 242 0.28 -3.79 10.00
CA ASP A 242 -0.51 -3.94 11.22
C ASP A 242 -1.97 -4.16 10.82
N ASP A 243 -2.48 -5.38 10.98
CA ASP A 243 -3.86 -5.73 10.66
C ASP A 243 -4.88 -4.89 11.43
N ASP A 244 -4.54 -4.43 12.64
CA ASP A 244 -5.39 -3.55 13.45
C ASP A 244 -5.46 -2.10 12.92
N GLN A 245 -4.59 -1.71 11.99
CA GLN A 245 -4.56 -0.39 11.36
C GLN A 245 -5.19 -0.37 9.96
N SER A 246 -5.82 -1.44 9.51
CA SER A 246 -6.48 -1.49 8.21
C SER A 246 -7.80 -0.71 8.22
N ILE A 247 -7.80 0.51 7.67
CA ILE A 247 -8.96 1.40 7.59
C ILE A 247 -9.32 1.78 6.14
N TYR A 248 -8.71 1.14 5.14
CA TYR A 248 -8.92 1.43 3.72
C TYR A 248 -9.67 0.31 2.96
N ALA A 249 -10.47 -0.50 3.66
CA ALA A 249 -11.30 -1.54 3.03
C ALA A 249 -12.22 -0.97 1.94
N TRP A 250 -12.75 0.24 2.14
CA TRP A 250 -13.55 0.97 1.16
C TRP A 250 -12.80 1.39 -0.12
N ARG A 251 -11.46 1.31 -0.10
CA ARG A 251 -10.57 1.47 -1.27
C ARG A 251 -10.06 0.13 -1.82
N GLY A 252 -10.64 -0.98 -1.39
CA GLY A 252 -10.26 -2.31 -1.81
C GLY A 252 -9.06 -2.91 -1.05
N ALA A 253 -8.63 -2.29 0.07
CA ALA A 253 -7.61 -2.89 0.92
C ALA A 253 -8.08 -4.22 1.50
N ARG A 254 -7.17 -5.20 1.56
CA ARG A 254 -7.42 -6.55 2.05
C ARG A 254 -6.41 -6.91 3.13
N PRO A 255 -6.73 -6.70 4.42
CA PRO A 255 -5.83 -7.10 5.52
C PRO A 255 -5.54 -8.60 5.52
N GLU A 256 -6.41 -9.42 4.92
CA GLU A 256 -6.22 -10.85 4.68
C GLU A 256 -4.95 -11.15 3.87
N ASN A 257 -4.44 -10.19 3.10
CA ASN A 257 -3.17 -10.32 2.39
C ASN A 257 -2.00 -10.62 3.32
N LEU A 258 -2.06 -10.20 4.60
CA LEU A 258 -1.07 -10.57 5.62
C LEU A 258 -1.12 -12.07 5.95
N MET A 259 -2.32 -12.67 5.93
CA MET A 259 -2.49 -14.12 6.16
C MET A 259 -2.05 -14.93 4.95
N LEU A 260 -2.40 -14.48 3.74
CA LEU A 260 -2.01 -15.14 2.48
C LEU A 260 -0.49 -15.26 2.35
N LEU A 261 0.29 -14.36 2.94
CA LEU A 261 1.75 -14.47 2.95
C LEU A 261 2.23 -15.75 3.64
N LYS A 262 1.57 -16.22 4.70
CA LYS A 262 1.95 -17.47 5.37
C LYS A 262 1.65 -18.70 4.50
N GLU A 263 0.58 -18.63 3.72
CA GLU A 263 0.19 -19.72 2.82
C GLU A 263 1.11 -19.77 1.60
N ASP A 264 1.36 -18.61 0.99
CA ASP A 264 2.21 -18.51 -0.20
C ASP A 264 3.71 -18.71 0.08
N TYR A 265 4.15 -18.39 1.31
CA TYR A 265 5.56 -18.46 1.71
C TYR A 265 5.72 -19.27 3.03
N PRO A 266 5.78 -20.61 2.96
CA PRO A 266 5.91 -21.46 4.15
C PRO A 266 7.14 -21.15 5.02
N SER A 267 8.20 -20.58 4.43
CA SER A 267 9.42 -20.14 5.12
C SER A 267 9.35 -18.72 5.67
N LEU A 268 8.17 -18.08 5.61
CA LEU A 268 7.98 -16.72 6.10
C LEU A 268 8.34 -16.60 7.58
N LYS A 269 9.31 -15.75 7.87
CA LYS A 269 9.60 -15.36 9.25
C LYS A 269 8.67 -14.22 9.65
N VAL A 270 8.08 -14.35 10.85
CA VAL A 270 7.24 -13.29 11.44
C VAL A 270 7.98 -12.72 12.64
N VAL A 271 8.14 -11.39 12.69
CA VAL A 271 8.69 -10.65 13.83
C VAL A 271 7.64 -9.66 14.31
N MET A 272 7.30 -9.71 15.60
CA MET A 272 6.30 -8.83 16.21
C MET A 272 6.99 -7.67 16.95
N LEU A 273 6.54 -6.43 16.67
CA LEU A 273 6.99 -5.22 17.34
C LEU A 273 5.86 -4.68 18.20
N GLU A 274 5.90 -5.00 19.48
CA GLU A 274 4.85 -4.66 20.47
C GLU A 274 5.24 -3.49 21.38
N GLN A 275 6.53 -3.16 21.47
CA GLN A 275 6.98 -2.02 22.25
C GLN A 275 6.65 -0.72 21.55
N ASN A 276 5.81 0.09 22.20
CA ASN A 276 5.39 1.40 21.70
C ASN A 276 6.26 2.50 22.29
N TYR A 277 6.69 3.44 21.45
CA TYR A 277 7.53 4.60 21.79
C TYR A 277 6.80 5.93 21.66
N ARG A 278 5.49 5.92 21.43
CA ARG A 278 4.67 7.10 21.17
C ARG A 278 3.80 7.48 22.36
N SER A 279 3.25 6.47 23.03
CA SER A 279 2.17 6.66 23.99
C SER A 279 2.49 6.04 25.35
N THR A 280 1.92 6.62 26.40
CA THR A 280 2.02 6.11 27.77
C THR A 280 1.19 4.83 27.97
N SER A 281 1.49 4.07 29.01
CA SER A 281 0.87 2.77 29.27
C SER A 281 -0.65 2.86 29.48
N ARG A 282 -1.17 3.97 30.01
CA ARG A 282 -2.62 4.20 30.21
C ARG A 282 -3.35 4.28 28.89
N ILE A 283 -2.82 5.01 27.91
CA ILE A 283 -3.36 5.11 26.54
C ILE A 283 -3.35 3.73 25.87
N LEU A 284 -2.22 3.00 25.96
CA LEU A 284 -2.09 1.68 25.36
C LEU A 284 -3.04 0.66 25.96
N LYS A 285 -3.29 0.71 27.29
CA LYS A 285 -4.26 -0.14 27.95
C LYS A 285 -5.67 0.07 27.37
N CYS A 286 -6.09 1.32 27.16
CA CYS A 286 -7.38 1.60 26.53
C CYS A 286 -7.41 1.13 25.08
N ALA A 287 -6.35 1.36 24.31
CA ALA A 287 -6.24 0.90 22.92
C ALA A 287 -6.30 -0.62 22.81
N ASN A 288 -5.57 -1.35 23.68
CA ASN A 288 -5.59 -2.82 23.70
C ASN A 288 -6.99 -3.37 24.06
N ILE A 289 -7.70 -2.75 25.00
CA ILE A 289 -9.07 -3.15 25.35
C ILE A 289 -10.03 -2.89 24.18
N LEU A 290 -9.89 -1.74 23.51
CA LEU A 290 -10.74 -1.40 22.37
C LEU A 290 -10.54 -2.39 21.23
N ILE A 291 -9.30 -2.62 20.84
CA ILE A 291 -8.97 -3.48 19.69
C ILE A 291 -9.29 -4.96 19.94
N ALA A 292 -9.29 -5.41 21.19
CA ALA A 292 -9.66 -6.78 21.56
C ALA A 292 -11.11 -7.16 21.20
N ASN A 293 -11.96 -6.19 20.84
CA ASN A 293 -13.31 -6.46 20.32
C ASN A 293 -13.34 -6.87 18.85
N ASN A 294 -12.24 -6.68 18.12
CA ASN A 294 -12.15 -7.05 16.71
C ASN A 294 -11.57 -8.47 16.56
N PRO A 295 -11.91 -9.20 15.50
CA PRO A 295 -11.22 -10.43 15.17
C PRO A 295 -9.77 -10.10 14.76
N HIS A 296 -8.81 -10.86 15.27
CA HIS A 296 -7.38 -10.67 14.98
C HIS A 296 -6.85 -11.78 14.07
N ALA A 297 -6.07 -11.38 13.07
CA ALA A 297 -5.24 -12.31 12.31
C ALA A 297 -3.98 -12.72 13.11
N PHE A 298 -3.51 -11.81 13.96
CA PHE A 298 -2.33 -12.00 14.81
C PHE A 298 -2.59 -11.40 16.20
N GLU A 299 -2.46 -12.21 17.23
CA GLU A 299 -2.52 -11.72 18.62
C GLU A 299 -1.29 -10.87 18.92
N LYS A 300 -1.48 -9.64 19.36
CA LYS A 300 -0.43 -8.72 19.80
C LYS A 300 -0.94 -7.81 20.90
N GLN A 301 -0.04 -7.36 21.76
CA GLN A 301 -0.35 -6.47 22.85
C GLN A 301 0.69 -5.35 22.94
N LEU A 302 0.25 -4.11 22.74
CA LEU A 302 1.14 -2.97 22.85
C LEU A 302 1.46 -2.66 24.30
N TRP A 303 2.75 -2.39 24.56
CA TRP A 303 3.25 -1.97 25.87
C TRP A 303 4.29 -0.85 25.74
N SER A 304 4.53 -0.10 26.79
CA SER A 304 5.45 1.04 26.79
C SER A 304 6.18 1.17 28.11
N GLU A 305 7.41 1.68 28.07
CA GLU A 305 8.22 2.07 29.21
C GLU A 305 8.03 3.55 29.62
N MET A 306 7.12 4.28 28.94
CA MET A 306 6.88 5.70 29.21
C MET A 306 6.07 5.98 30.48
N GLY A 307 5.86 4.96 31.34
CA GLY A 307 5.07 5.11 32.56
C GLY A 307 3.56 5.20 32.29
N MET A 308 2.80 5.51 33.35
CA MET A 308 1.33 5.56 33.27
C MET A 308 0.81 6.77 32.49
N GLY A 309 1.53 7.90 32.54
CA GLY A 309 1.08 9.17 31.97
C GLY A 309 -0.10 9.78 32.71
N ASP A 310 -0.65 10.85 32.13
CA ASP A 310 -1.79 11.57 32.67
C ASP A 310 -3.08 10.76 32.62
N GLU A 311 -4.08 11.19 33.39
CA GLU A 311 -5.41 10.58 33.37
C GLU A 311 -6.16 10.91 32.08
N ILE A 312 -6.87 9.91 31.53
CA ILE A 312 -7.74 10.13 30.40
C ILE A 312 -9.00 10.84 30.86
N ARG A 313 -9.24 12.03 30.33
CA ARG A 313 -10.44 12.83 30.61
C ARG A 313 -11.44 12.63 29.47
N VAL A 314 -12.71 12.42 29.82
CA VAL A 314 -13.82 12.34 28.87
C VAL A 314 -14.64 13.62 28.99
N ILE A 315 -14.72 14.38 27.92
CA ILE A 315 -15.49 15.62 27.86
C ILE A 315 -16.70 15.42 26.96
N ARG A 316 -17.88 15.64 27.49
CA ARG A 316 -19.13 15.54 26.73
C ARG A 316 -19.54 16.92 26.23
N CYS A 317 -19.68 17.10 24.94
CA CYS A 317 -20.15 18.32 24.30
C CYS A 317 -21.54 18.15 23.71
N ARG A 318 -22.28 19.27 23.50
CA ARG A 318 -23.65 19.24 22.98
C ARG A 318 -23.72 18.97 21.49
N ASN A 319 -22.74 19.49 20.75
CA ASN A 319 -22.60 19.39 19.30
C ASN A 319 -21.13 19.63 18.91
N GLU A 320 -20.85 19.55 17.62
CA GLU A 320 -19.51 19.71 17.04
C GLU A 320 -18.91 21.10 17.30
N ASP A 321 -19.72 22.18 17.22
CA ASP A 321 -19.28 23.54 17.49
C ASP A 321 -18.79 23.69 18.93
N ALA A 322 -19.56 23.16 19.89
CA ALA A 322 -19.19 23.20 21.31
C ALA A 322 -17.94 22.34 21.61
N GLU A 323 -17.73 21.26 20.85
CA GLU A 323 -16.51 20.46 20.91
C GLU A 323 -15.30 21.26 20.40
N CYS A 324 -15.43 21.89 19.23
CA CYS A 324 -14.38 22.73 18.66
C CYS A 324 -13.97 23.89 19.59
N GLU A 325 -14.96 24.62 20.16
CA GLU A 325 -14.73 25.69 21.12
C GLU A 325 -14.00 25.18 22.38
N ARG A 326 -14.43 24.04 22.90
CA ARG A 326 -13.82 23.45 24.10
C ARG A 326 -12.38 23.04 23.85
N VAL A 327 -12.10 22.37 22.73
CA VAL A 327 -10.74 21.96 22.35
C VAL A 327 -9.84 23.20 22.16
N ALA A 328 -10.34 24.22 21.48
CA ALA A 328 -9.59 25.47 21.28
C ALA A 328 -9.24 26.14 22.59
N LEU A 329 -10.18 26.21 23.54
CA LEU A 329 -9.97 26.79 24.88
C LEU A 329 -8.94 25.99 25.68
N GLU A 330 -8.99 24.67 25.69
CA GLU A 330 -8.01 23.79 26.36
C GLU A 330 -6.59 24.05 25.79
N ILE A 331 -6.45 24.09 24.47
CA ILE A 331 -5.15 24.36 23.82
C ILE A 331 -4.60 25.74 24.22
N LEU A 332 -5.46 26.77 24.24
CA LEU A 332 -5.05 28.12 24.63
C LEU A 332 -4.64 28.22 26.11
N THR A 333 -5.29 27.45 26.99
CA THR A 333 -4.99 27.46 28.42
C THR A 333 -3.72 26.68 28.78
N GLU A 334 -3.36 25.64 27.98
CA GLU A 334 -2.14 24.86 28.19
C GLU A 334 -0.88 25.56 27.64
N HIS A 335 -1.04 26.60 26.79
CA HIS A 335 0.05 27.37 26.22
C HIS A 335 0.29 28.71 26.93
N LEU A 336 -0.46 29.06 27.98
CA LEU A 336 -0.26 30.18 28.86
C LEU A 336 0.39 29.73 30.18
#